data_05949afede9dfd6288e8ce6b8cec9e15
#
_entry.id   05949afede9dfd6288e8ce6b8cec9e15
#
_cell.length_a   1.000
_cell.length_b   1.000
_cell.length_c   1.000
_cell.angle_alpha   90.00
_cell.angle_beta   90.00
_cell.angle_gamma   90.00
#
_symmetry.space_group_name_H-M   'P 1'
#
loop_
_entity.id
_entity.type
_entity.pdbx_description
1 polymer ?
#
loop_
_entity_poly.entity_id
_entity_poly.type
_entity_poly.pdbx_seq_one_letter_code
_entity_poly.pdbx_strand_id
1 'polypeptide(L)'
;MAGGLAKVGLPYAREMGAEAVQVFVANPRGWATPAGNPAQDALFREQCAAESVPAYVHAPYLINFGSHTPATVERSVESLRHSLRRARGIGALGVVVHTGSATGGRPREEALAQVRTQMLPLLDELTHEDDPFLLLESTAGQGSSLCSRTWDFGPYFEALDAHPKLGVCLDTCHIFAAGHDLAGPGGMKETLDLLVETVGEGRLKLIHANDSKDVSGAHKDRHENIGSGHIGEEPFRELFTHPATEGVPLVIETPGGREGHAADVARLQALRDGG
;
A
#
# COMPACT_ATOMS: atom_id res chain seq x y z
N MET A 1 -15.55 0.69 7.32
CA MET A 1 -16.65 0.22 6.45
C MET A 1 -17.95 0.19 7.24
N ALA A 2 -18.98 0.89 6.79
CA ALA A 2 -20.29 0.83 7.46
C ALA A 2 -20.83 -0.61 7.38
N GLY A 3 -21.25 -1.17 8.51
CA GLY A 3 -21.74 -2.57 8.62
C GLY A 3 -20.70 -3.58 9.13
N GLY A 4 -19.43 -3.20 9.29
CA GLY A 4 -18.37 -4.04 9.85
C GLY A 4 -17.59 -4.87 8.84
N LEU A 5 -16.38 -5.28 9.24
CA LEU A 5 -15.43 -5.98 8.36
C LEU A 5 -15.93 -7.40 8.01
N ALA A 6 -16.34 -8.16 9.00
CA ALA A 6 -16.80 -9.54 8.81
C ALA A 6 -18.14 -9.63 8.05
N LYS A 7 -19.06 -8.67 8.27
CA LYS A 7 -20.42 -8.73 7.68
C LYS A 7 -20.51 -8.12 6.28
N VAL A 8 -19.60 -7.22 5.91
CA VAL A 8 -19.65 -6.49 4.63
C VAL A 8 -18.34 -6.62 3.86
N GLY A 9 -17.20 -6.43 4.52
CA GLY A 9 -15.90 -6.42 3.86
C GLY A 9 -15.54 -7.77 3.24
N LEU A 10 -15.49 -8.81 4.05
CA LEU A 10 -15.14 -10.14 3.58
C LEU A 10 -16.17 -10.77 2.62
N PRO A 11 -17.50 -10.66 2.85
CA PRO A 11 -18.47 -11.07 1.84
C PRO A 11 -18.32 -10.35 0.49
N TYR A 12 -17.97 -9.07 0.51
CA TYR A 12 -17.65 -8.33 -0.72
C TYR A 12 -16.44 -8.94 -1.45
N ALA A 13 -15.34 -9.21 -0.73
CA ALA A 13 -14.16 -9.84 -1.31
C ALA A 13 -14.47 -11.21 -1.93
N ARG A 14 -15.24 -12.04 -1.24
CA ARG A 14 -15.71 -13.36 -1.75
C ARG A 14 -16.51 -13.23 -3.04
N GLU A 15 -17.44 -12.26 -3.09
CA GLU A 15 -18.24 -11.99 -4.27
C GLU A 15 -17.39 -11.58 -5.47
N MET A 16 -16.28 -10.88 -5.24
CA MET A 16 -15.32 -10.49 -6.29
C MET A 16 -14.35 -11.61 -6.68
N GLY A 17 -14.34 -12.74 -5.97
CA GLY A 17 -13.35 -13.79 -6.15
C GLY A 17 -11.94 -13.42 -5.66
N ALA A 18 -11.83 -12.42 -4.78
CA ALA A 18 -10.55 -11.93 -4.28
C ALA A 18 -9.87 -12.93 -3.34
N GLU A 19 -8.55 -13.09 -3.50
CA GLU A 19 -7.69 -13.96 -2.70
C GLU A 19 -6.94 -13.20 -1.60
N ALA A 20 -7.03 -11.87 -1.58
CA ALA A 20 -6.50 -10.98 -0.54
C ALA A 20 -7.45 -9.80 -0.33
N VAL A 21 -7.39 -9.15 0.84
CA VAL A 21 -8.25 -7.99 1.13
C VAL A 21 -7.47 -6.86 1.76
N GLN A 22 -7.78 -5.62 1.36
CA GLN A 22 -7.37 -4.42 2.04
C GLN A 22 -8.57 -3.67 2.60
N VAL A 23 -8.46 -3.19 3.83
CA VAL A 23 -9.56 -2.51 4.52
C VAL A 23 -9.11 -1.20 5.18
N PHE A 24 -10.04 -0.25 5.33
CA PHE A 24 -9.85 0.89 6.21
C PHE A 24 -10.49 0.61 7.57
N VAL A 25 -9.74 0.82 8.65
CA VAL A 25 -10.21 0.69 10.05
C VAL A 25 -10.66 2.03 10.64
N ALA A 26 -10.50 3.11 9.90
CA ALA A 26 -10.96 4.47 10.19
C ALA A 26 -11.46 5.13 8.90
N ASN A 27 -11.99 6.37 9.00
CA ASN A 27 -12.30 7.15 7.80
C ASN A 27 -11.00 7.53 7.08
N PRO A 28 -10.78 7.15 5.81
CA PRO A 28 -9.56 7.47 5.08
C PRO A 28 -9.30 8.98 4.90
N ARG A 29 -10.33 9.80 5.02
CA ARG A 29 -10.28 11.27 4.88
C ARG A 29 -10.56 11.99 6.20
N GLY A 30 -10.27 11.36 7.33
CA GLY A 30 -10.53 11.92 8.66
C GLY A 30 -9.50 11.48 9.68
N TRP A 31 -9.41 12.22 10.79
CA TRP A 31 -8.48 11.97 11.89
C TRP A 31 -9.08 11.16 13.04
N ALA A 32 -10.36 10.79 12.95
CA ALA A 32 -11.01 10.03 14.01
C ALA A 32 -10.40 8.62 14.13
N THR A 33 -10.16 8.18 15.36
CA THR A 33 -9.58 6.88 15.71
C THR A 33 -10.64 5.99 16.41
N PRO A 34 -11.62 5.45 15.67
CA PRO A 34 -12.72 4.68 16.27
C PRO A 34 -12.22 3.39 16.90
N ALA A 35 -12.76 3.04 18.07
CA ALA A 35 -12.38 1.80 18.78
C ALA A 35 -12.65 0.52 17.95
N GLY A 36 -13.52 0.58 16.96
CA GLY A 36 -13.97 -0.58 16.20
C GLY A 36 -15.04 -1.39 16.93
N ASN A 37 -15.25 -2.60 16.47
CA ASN A 37 -16.14 -3.55 17.09
C ASN A 37 -15.40 -4.86 17.35
N PRO A 38 -14.98 -5.16 18.61
CA PRO A 38 -14.16 -6.32 18.92
C PRO A 38 -14.72 -7.66 18.44
N ALA A 39 -16.05 -7.84 18.49
CA ALA A 39 -16.69 -9.07 18.02
C ALA A 39 -16.61 -9.22 16.49
N GLN A 40 -16.76 -8.11 15.75
CA GLN A 40 -16.58 -8.11 14.30
C GLN A 40 -15.12 -8.28 13.89
N ASP A 41 -14.20 -7.69 14.64
CA ASP A 41 -12.77 -7.78 14.42
C ASP A 41 -12.27 -9.22 14.63
N ALA A 42 -12.70 -9.87 15.71
CA ALA A 42 -12.38 -11.27 15.99
C ALA A 42 -12.96 -12.21 14.91
N LEU A 43 -14.23 -12.02 14.54
CA LEU A 43 -14.87 -12.81 13.50
C LEU A 43 -14.20 -12.62 12.13
N PHE A 44 -13.80 -11.40 11.77
CA PHE A 44 -13.08 -11.12 10.54
C PHE A 44 -11.73 -11.86 10.52
N ARG A 45 -10.95 -11.78 11.59
CA ARG A 45 -9.67 -12.50 11.73
C ARG A 45 -9.84 -14.00 11.59
N GLU A 46 -10.85 -14.58 12.28
CA GLU A 46 -11.14 -16.01 12.23
C GLU A 46 -11.51 -16.45 10.81
N GLN A 47 -12.38 -15.71 10.14
CA GLN A 47 -12.81 -16.04 8.78
C GLN A 47 -11.68 -15.91 7.77
N CYS A 48 -10.86 -14.83 7.84
CA CYS A 48 -9.70 -14.68 6.97
C CYS A 48 -8.70 -15.82 7.14
N ALA A 49 -8.43 -16.23 8.39
CA ALA A 49 -7.55 -17.37 8.67
C ALA A 49 -8.11 -18.69 8.14
N ALA A 50 -9.41 -18.95 8.35
CA ALA A 50 -10.07 -20.18 7.89
C ALA A 50 -10.09 -20.32 6.36
N GLU A 51 -10.11 -19.19 5.64
CA GLU A 51 -10.17 -19.14 4.18
C GLU A 51 -8.79 -18.89 3.54
N SER A 52 -7.73 -18.75 4.35
CA SER A 52 -6.39 -18.39 3.90
C SER A 52 -6.35 -17.07 3.08
N VAL A 53 -7.18 -16.10 3.44
CA VAL A 53 -7.25 -14.78 2.79
C VAL A 53 -6.43 -13.78 3.62
N PRO A 54 -5.23 -13.37 3.18
CA PRO A 54 -4.43 -12.37 3.86
C PRO A 54 -5.15 -11.01 3.86
N ALA A 55 -5.13 -10.36 5.01
CA ALA A 55 -5.74 -9.05 5.18
C ALA A 55 -4.68 -7.96 5.39
N TYR A 56 -4.94 -6.78 4.86
CA TYR A 56 -4.13 -5.58 5.01
C TYR A 56 -5.00 -4.40 5.44
N VAL A 57 -4.38 -3.43 6.10
CA VAL A 57 -5.03 -2.17 6.48
C VAL A 57 -4.39 -1.04 5.69
N HIS A 58 -5.19 -0.20 5.05
CA HIS A 58 -4.70 1.08 4.55
C HIS A 58 -4.92 2.16 5.62
N ALA A 59 -3.88 2.88 5.98
CA ALA A 59 -3.94 4.01 6.90
C ALA A 59 -4.60 5.24 6.23
N PRO A 60 -5.16 6.20 6.99
CA PRO A 60 -5.78 7.38 6.40
C PRO A 60 -4.83 8.21 5.52
N TYR A 61 -5.33 8.70 4.39
CA TYR A 61 -4.59 9.50 3.41
C TYR A 61 -4.06 10.83 3.96
N LEU A 62 -4.60 11.31 5.09
CA LEU A 62 -4.18 12.56 5.72
C LEU A 62 -2.83 12.47 6.43
N ILE A 63 -2.31 11.26 6.67
CA ILE A 63 -1.04 11.04 7.35
C ILE A 63 0.10 11.65 6.52
N ASN A 64 0.87 12.53 7.16
CA ASN A 64 2.05 13.13 6.55
C ASN A 64 3.10 13.47 7.61
N PHE A 65 4.09 12.60 7.75
CA PHE A 65 5.21 12.80 8.68
C PHE A 65 6.23 13.85 8.19
N GLY A 66 6.23 14.20 6.90
CA GLY A 66 7.04 15.29 6.34
C GLY A 66 6.40 16.68 6.46
N SER A 67 5.23 16.79 7.09
CA SER A 67 4.52 18.06 7.24
C SER A 67 5.30 19.06 8.11
N HIS A 68 5.30 20.34 7.69
CA HIS A 68 5.83 21.45 8.50
C HIS A 68 4.88 21.85 9.63
N THR A 69 3.64 21.36 9.63
CA THR A 69 2.60 21.70 10.63
C THR A 69 2.64 20.70 11.78
N PRO A 70 3.03 21.09 13.00
CA PRO A 70 3.15 20.17 14.15
C PRO A 70 1.87 19.37 14.42
N ALA A 71 0.70 20.02 14.40
CA ALA A 71 -0.57 19.35 14.62
C ALA A 71 -0.89 18.25 13.58
N THR A 72 -0.40 18.37 12.33
CA THR A 72 -0.51 17.32 11.32
C THR A 72 0.38 16.14 11.69
N VAL A 73 1.60 16.39 12.14
CA VAL A 73 2.55 15.35 12.55
C VAL A 73 2.02 14.57 13.76
N GLU A 74 1.56 15.27 14.81
CA GLU A 74 0.96 14.66 16.00
C GLU A 74 -0.23 13.74 15.63
N ARG A 75 -1.16 14.25 14.82
CA ARG A 75 -2.31 13.46 14.34
C ARG A 75 -1.87 12.28 13.46
N SER A 76 -0.79 12.43 12.69
CA SER A 76 -0.23 11.35 11.88
C SER A 76 0.29 10.22 12.78
N VAL A 77 0.99 10.54 13.86
CA VAL A 77 1.46 9.57 14.87
C VAL A 77 0.27 8.82 15.49
N GLU A 78 -0.74 9.55 15.96
CA GLU A 78 -1.94 8.95 16.58
C GLU A 78 -2.68 8.04 15.60
N SER A 79 -2.87 8.50 14.36
CA SER A 79 -3.61 7.78 13.33
C SER A 79 -2.86 6.51 12.88
N LEU A 80 -1.54 6.57 12.71
CA LEU A 80 -0.74 5.39 12.34
C LEU A 80 -0.70 4.39 13.50
N ARG A 81 -0.45 4.84 14.74
CA ARG A 81 -0.51 3.97 15.92
C ARG A 81 -1.86 3.29 16.07
N HIS A 82 -2.95 4.01 15.83
CA HIS A 82 -4.30 3.45 15.81
C HIS A 82 -4.43 2.37 14.72
N SER A 83 -3.98 2.64 13.50
CA SER A 83 -4.05 1.70 12.37
C SER A 83 -3.27 0.42 12.67
N LEU A 84 -2.05 0.52 13.23
CA LEU A 84 -1.23 -0.63 13.63
C LEU A 84 -1.90 -1.48 14.72
N ARG A 85 -2.47 -0.85 15.77
CA ARG A 85 -3.21 -1.57 16.83
C ARG A 85 -4.43 -2.30 16.27
N ARG A 86 -5.18 -1.63 15.38
CA ARG A 86 -6.37 -2.23 14.76
C ARG A 86 -5.98 -3.37 13.81
N ALA A 87 -4.91 -3.23 13.05
CA ALA A 87 -4.35 -4.26 12.18
C ALA A 87 -4.01 -5.53 12.97
N ARG A 88 -3.31 -5.39 14.11
CA ARG A 88 -3.05 -6.51 15.03
C ARG A 88 -4.36 -7.16 15.50
N GLY A 89 -5.36 -6.37 15.87
CA GLY A 89 -6.66 -6.86 16.35
C GLY A 89 -7.42 -7.71 15.33
N ILE A 90 -7.35 -7.34 14.05
CA ILE A 90 -8.02 -8.06 12.96
C ILE A 90 -7.14 -9.11 12.28
N GLY A 91 -5.90 -9.32 12.73
CA GLY A 91 -4.95 -10.26 12.14
C GLY A 91 -4.41 -9.85 10.77
N ALA A 92 -4.36 -8.55 10.47
CA ALA A 92 -3.79 -8.06 9.23
C ALA A 92 -2.27 -8.21 9.20
N LEU A 93 -1.72 -8.59 8.04
CA LEU A 93 -0.29 -8.81 7.84
C LEU A 93 0.50 -7.51 7.70
N GLY A 94 -0.15 -6.43 7.27
CA GLY A 94 0.52 -5.14 7.07
C GLY A 94 -0.43 -3.95 7.17
N VAL A 95 0.18 -2.78 7.42
CA VAL A 95 -0.47 -1.46 7.36
C VAL A 95 0.22 -0.64 6.30
N VAL A 96 -0.50 -0.32 5.24
CA VAL A 96 -0.05 0.56 4.15
C VAL A 96 -0.15 2.01 4.59
N VAL A 97 0.87 2.79 4.34
CA VAL A 97 0.89 4.23 4.58
C VAL A 97 1.62 4.96 3.46
N HIS A 98 1.01 6.02 2.92
CA HIS A 98 1.69 6.90 1.97
C HIS A 98 2.92 7.56 2.61
N THR A 99 3.99 7.67 1.86
CA THR A 99 5.26 8.27 2.32
C THR A 99 5.17 9.77 2.62
N GLY A 100 4.11 10.42 2.17
CA GLY A 100 3.86 11.82 2.44
C GLY A 100 4.75 12.78 1.65
N SER A 101 4.83 14.03 2.09
CA SER A 101 5.51 15.11 1.39
C SER A 101 6.16 16.12 2.33
N ALA A 102 7.28 16.71 1.91
CA ALA A 102 7.97 17.81 2.58
C ALA A 102 7.22 19.12 2.29
N THR A 103 6.29 19.52 3.16
CA THR A 103 5.50 20.73 2.98
C THR A 103 6.17 21.98 3.53
N GLY A 104 5.68 23.18 3.17
CA GLY A 104 6.18 24.45 3.69
C GLY A 104 7.58 24.83 3.19
N GLY A 105 8.03 24.28 2.06
CA GLY A 105 9.35 24.57 1.50
C GLY A 105 10.53 23.97 2.27
N ARG A 106 10.27 22.99 3.14
CA ARG A 106 11.33 22.31 3.92
C ARG A 106 12.23 21.48 3.01
N PRO A 107 13.54 21.45 3.28
CA PRO A 107 14.45 20.49 2.67
C PRO A 107 14.00 19.04 2.92
N ARG A 108 14.22 18.18 1.92
CA ARG A 108 13.85 16.76 2.00
C ARG A 108 14.53 16.05 3.18
N GLU A 109 15.78 16.36 3.43
CA GLU A 109 16.59 15.78 4.51
C GLU A 109 15.99 16.10 5.89
N GLU A 110 15.52 17.33 6.10
CA GLU A 110 14.85 17.71 7.35
C GLU A 110 13.52 16.98 7.53
N ALA A 111 12.78 16.80 6.43
CA ALA A 111 11.53 16.05 6.48
C ALA A 111 11.79 14.57 6.80
N LEU A 112 12.82 13.95 6.23
CA LEU A 112 13.23 12.57 6.53
C LEU A 112 13.75 12.42 7.97
N ALA A 113 14.48 13.39 8.49
CA ALA A 113 14.87 13.40 9.90
C ALA A 113 13.66 13.46 10.84
N GLN A 114 12.62 14.20 10.47
CA GLN A 114 11.34 14.19 11.20
C GLN A 114 10.58 12.87 11.06
N VAL A 115 10.56 12.26 9.86
CA VAL A 115 10.04 10.90 9.65
C VAL A 115 10.71 9.94 10.62
N ARG A 116 12.04 9.93 10.69
CA ARG A 116 12.80 9.12 11.65
C ARG A 116 12.30 9.31 13.07
N THR A 117 12.29 10.56 13.54
CA THR A 117 11.92 10.88 14.92
C THR A 117 10.52 10.43 15.29
N GLN A 118 9.58 10.42 14.33
CA GLN A 118 8.16 10.16 14.59
C GLN A 118 7.73 8.73 14.27
N MET A 119 8.31 8.10 13.23
CA MET A 119 7.88 6.76 12.79
C MET A 119 8.70 5.64 13.40
N LEU A 120 10.01 5.84 13.62
CA LEU A 120 10.86 4.78 14.17
C LEU A 120 10.36 4.28 15.54
N PRO A 121 9.93 5.15 16.48
CA PRO A 121 9.34 4.66 17.73
C PRO A 121 8.07 3.82 17.55
N LEU A 122 7.29 4.05 16.47
CA LEU A 122 6.12 3.24 16.16
C LEU A 122 6.50 1.86 15.63
N LEU A 123 7.60 1.77 14.87
CA LEU A 123 8.18 0.51 14.41
C LEU A 123 8.77 -0.28 15.59
N ASP A 124 9.46 0.39 16.52
CA ASP A 124 10.03 -0.22 17.71
C ASP A 124 8.96 -0.81 18.66
N GLU A 125 7.71 -0.36 18.58
CA GLU A 125 6.56 -0.96 19.29
C GLU A 125 6.15 -2.34 18.70
N LEU A 126 6.61 -2.69 17.48
CA LEU A 126 6.27 -3.93 16.77
C LEU A 126 7.29 -5.05 17.10
N THR A 127 7.17 -5.63 18.27
CA THR A 127 8.15 -6.58 18.83
C THR A 127 7.78 -8.05 18.68
N HIS A 128 6.53 -8.35 18.32
CA HIS A 128 6.05 -9.72 18.17
C HIS A 128 6.13 -10.19 16.71
N GLU A 129 6.28 -11.48 16.51
CA GLU A 129 6.32 -12.08 15.17
C GLU A 129 5.02 -11.78 14.40
N ASP A 130 3.87 -11.89 15.06
CA ASP A 130 2.53 -11.64 14.50
C ASP A 130 2.18 -10.16 14.36
N ASP A 131 3.08 -9.23 14.71
CA ASP A 131 2.82 -7.82 14.48
C ASP A 131 2.80 -7.50 12.99
N PRO A 132 1.89 -6.63 12.54
CA PRO A 132 1.81 -6.25 11.14
C PRO A 132 3.10 -5.55 10.68
N PHE A 133 3.47 -5.75 9.43
CA PHE A 133 4.47 -4.90 8.79
C PHE A 133 3.93 -3.48 8.61
N LEU A 134 4.79 -2.48 8.71
CA LEU A 134 4.52 -1.14 8.20
C LEU A 134 4.99 -1.08 6.75
N LEU A 135 4.05 -0.86 5.84
CA LEU A 135 4.30 -0.88 4.39
C LEU A 135 4.29 0.55 3.87
N LEU A 136 5.45 1.02 3.43
CA LEU A 136 5.57 2.31 2.76
C LEU A 136 5.03 2.21 1.34
N GLU A 137 4.16 3.12 0.98
CA GLU A 137 3.63 3.25 -0.37
C GLU A 137 4.14 4.53 -1.00
N SER A 138 4.74 4.41 -2.20
CA SER A 138 5.09 5.58 -3.01
C SER A 138 3.85 6.35 -3.43
N THR A 139 3.99 7.65 -3.66
CA THR A 139 2.92 8.48 -4.21
C THR A 139 3.17 8.77 -5.69
N ALA A 140 2.18 9.27 -6.41
CA ALA A 140 2.29 9.57 -7.84
C ALA A 140 3.24 10.74 -8.19
N GLY A 141 3.99 11.27 -7.22
CA GLY A 141 5.01 12.31 -7.45
C GLY A 141 4.47 13.74 -7.51
N GLN A 142 3.29 13.99 -6.93
CA GLN A 142 2.78 15.36 -6.86
C GLN A 142 3.57 16.20 -5.83
N GLY A 143 3.83 17.44 -6.19
CA GLY A 143 4.41 18.44 -5.30
C GLY A 143 5.79 18.05 -4.76
N SER A 144 5.94 18.05 -3.44
CA SER A 144 7.18 17.74 -2.71
C SER A 144 7.13 16.34 -2.07
N SER A 145 6.65 15.35 -2.81
CA SER A 145 6.61 13.95 -2.38
C SER A 145 7.96 13.47 -1.83
N LEU A 146 7.93 12.75 -0.71
CA LEU A 146 9.15 12.17 -0.12
C LEU A 146 9.59 10.88 -0.81
N CYS A 147 8.64 10.14 -1.40
CA CYS A 147 8.95 8.94 -2.16
C CYS A 147 7.92 8.78 -3.26
N SER A 148 8.35 8.80 -4.50
CA SER A 148 7.52 8.61 -5.68
C SER A 148 8.09 7.58 -6.65
N ARG A 149 9.38 7.34 -6.60
CA ARG A 149 10.10 6.40 -7.44
C ARG A 149 10.76 5.32 -6.60
N THR A 150 11.10 4.20 -7.21
CA THR A 150 11.67 3.05 -6.48
C THR A 150 12.94 3.39 -5.71
N TRP A 151 13.83 4.21 -6.27
CA TRP A 151 15.06 4.65 -5.57
C TRP A 151 14.82 5.65 -4.42
N ASP A 152 13.66 6.30 -4.35
CA ASP A 152 13.30 7.18 -3.23
C ASP A 152 13.05 6.40 -1.93
N PHE A 153 12.78 5.08 -2.01
CA PHE A 153 12.67 4.23 -0.83
C PHE A 153 13.99 4.09 -0.08
N GLY A 154 15.14 4.14 -0.76
CA GLY A 154 16.46 4.01 -0.12
C GLY A 154 16.67 4.98 1.04
N PRO A 155 16.64 6.32 0.82
CA PRO A 155 16.73 7.30 1.90
C PRO A 155 15.65 7.18 2.96
N TYR A 156 14.45 6.71 2.60
CA TYR A 156 13.37 6.49 3.55
C TYR A 156 13.65 5.28 4.45
N PHE A 157 14.14 4.17 3.88
CA PHE A 157 14.58 2.99 4.61
C PHE A 157 15.77 3.29 5.52
N GLU A 158 16.74 4.08 5.04
CA GLU A 158 17.87 4.54 5.84
C GLU A 158 17.41 5.37 7.05
N ALA A 159 16.46 6.31 6.84
CA ALA A 159 15.89 7.11 7.92
C ALA A 159 15.20 6.25 9.00
N LEU A 160 14.71 5.07 8.65
CA LEU A 160 14.02 4.14 9.54
C LEU A 160 14.90 2.93 9.92
N ASP A 161 16.24 3.04 9.82
CA ASP A 161 17.22 2.00 10.16
C ASP A 161 16.96 0.65 9.48
N ALA A 162 16.34 0.66 8.29
CA ALA A 162 15.87 -0.54 7.58
C ALA A 162 15.17 -1.55 8.52
N HIS A 163 14.36 -1.04 9.45
CA HIS A 163 13.74 -1.81 10.54
C HIS A 163 13.13 -3.14 10.03
N PRO A 164 13.24 -4.25 10.77
CA PRO A 164 12.77 -5.58 10.30
C PRO A 164 11.29 -5.62 9.94
N LYS A 165 10.45 -4.84 10.62
CA LYS A 165 9.00 -4.72 10.36
C LYS A 165 8.64 -3.66 9.31
N LEU A 166 9.63 -3.09 8.61
CA LEU A 166 9.41 -2.16 7.49
C LEU A 166 9.38 -2.93 6.18
N GLY A 167 8.40 -2.65 5.34
CA GLY A 167 8.27 -3.20 3.99
C GLY A 167 7.75 -2.16 3.00
N VAL A 168 7.48 -2.61 1.78
CA VAL A 168 6.96 -1.80 0.68
C VAL A 168 5.61 -2.35 0.24
N CYS A 169 4.68 -1.45 -0.01
CA CYS A 169 3.54 -1.62 -0.89
C CYS A 169 3.85 -0.89 -2.20
N LEU A 170 3.90 -1.61 -3.32
CA LEU A 170 4.16 -1.04 -4.62
C LEU A 170 2.84 -0.78 -5.35
N ASP A 171 2.50 0.50 -5.58
CA ASP A 171 1.37 0.85 -6.44
C ASP A 171 1.85 1.07 -7.88
N THR A 172 1.34 0.26 -8.80
CA THR A 172 1.75 0.30 -10.22
C THR A 172 1.32 1.60 -10.90
N CYS A 173 0.16 2.16 -10.57
CA CYS A 173 -0.28 3.45 -11.08
C CYS A 173 0.61 4.59 -10.55
N HIS A 174 0.94 4.58 -9.26
CA HIS A 174 1.73 5.64 -8.65
C HIS A 174 3.15 5.72 -9.23
N ILE A 175 3.86 4.61 -9.33
CA ILE A 175 5.22 4.62 -9.89
C ILE A 175 5.23 4.91 -11.40
N PHE A 176 4.21 4.48 -12.15
CA PHE A 176 4.03 4.85 -13.55
C PHE A 176 3.77 6.35 -13.69
N ALA A 177 2.88 6.91 -12.89
CA ALA A 177 2.63 8.35 -12.86
C ALA A 177 3.86 9.17 -12.43
N ALA A 178 4.75 8.60 -11.62
CA ALA A 178 6.02 9.22 -11.22
C ALA A 178 7.12 9.11 -12.29
N GLY A 179 6.89 8.37 -13.38
CA GLY A 179 7.77 8.33 -14.55
C GLY A 179 8.53 7.01 -14.76
N HIS A 180 8.22 5.93 -14.03
CA HIS A 180 8.68 4.60 -14.41
C HIS A 180 7.94 4.16 -15.68
N ASP A 181 8.67 3.68 -16.67
CA ASP A 181 8.09 3.23 -17.94
C ASP A 181 7.67 1.75 -17.86
N LEU A 182 6.61 1.49 -17.09
CA LEU A 182 6.08 0.14 -16.94
C LEU A 182 5.54 -0.44 -18.26
N ALA A 183 5.03 0.41 -19.15
CA ALA A 183 4.41 0.01 -20.41
C ALA A 183 5.44 -0.38 -21.48
N GLY A 184 6.70 0.01 -21.31
CA GLY A 184 7.79 -0.40 -22.21
C GLY A 184 8.14 -1.87 -22.02
N PRO A 185 8.68 -2.55 -23.06
CA PRO A 185 9.11 -3.93 -22.94
C PRO A 185 10.15 -4.15 -21.83
N GLY A 186 9.84 -5.02 -20.88
CA GLY A 186 10.70 -5.27 -19.69
C GLY A 186 10.67 -4.17 -18.63
N GLY A 187 9.83 -3.13 -18.78
CA GLY A 187 9.80 -1.99 -17.86
C GLY A 187 9.32 -2.35 -16.46
N MET A 188 8.37 -3.24 -16.33
CA MET A 188 7.95 -3.78 -15.04
C MET A 188 9.09 -4.54 -14.37
N LYS A 189 9.76 -5.42 -15.11
CA LYS A 189 10.91 -6.19 -14.60
C LYS A 189 12.02 -5.25 -14.12
N GLU A 190 12.44 -4.28 -14.93
CA GLU A 190 13.48 -3.31 -14.57
C GLU A 190 13.10 -2.53 -13.30
N THR A 191 11.83 -2.14 -13.18
CA THR A 191 11.32 -1.42 -12.00
C THR A 191 11.38 -2.27 -10.74
N LEU A 192 11.05 -3.57 -10.84
CA LEU A 192 11.13 -4.51 -9.71
C LEU A 192 12.57 -4.83 -9.33
N ASP A 193 13.46 -5.04 -10.32
CA ASP A 193 14.89 -5.22 -10.07
C ASP A 193 15.46 -4.01 -9.29
N LEU A 194 15.16 -2.80 -9.74
CA LEU A 194 15.59 -1.56 -9.08
C LEU A 194 15.01 -1.41 -7.67
N LEU A 195 13.76 -1.82 -7.44
CA LEU A 195 13.19 -1.83 -6.10
C LEU A 195 13.97 -2.78 -5.19
N VAL A 196 14.25 -4.01 -5.64
CA VAL A 196 15.03 -5.00 -4.87
C VAL A 196 16.44 -4.49 -4.58
N GLU A 197 17.10 -3.89 -5.57
CA GLU A 197 18.43 -3.28 -5.38
C GLU A 197 18.39 -2.17 -4.31
N THR A 198 17.31 -1.39 -4.28
CA THR A 198 17.15 -0.24 -3.37
C THR A 198 16.85 -0.65 -1.93
N VAL A 199 15.95 -1.60 -1.71
CA VAL A 199 15.43 -1.91 -0.35
C VAL A 199 15.81 -3.30 0.14
N GLY A 200 16.33 -4.16 -0.70
CA GLY A 200 16.69 -5.55 -0.42
C GLY A 200 15.57 -6.54 -0.72
N GLU A 201 15.98 -7.81 -0.87
CA GLU A 201 15.06 -8.92 -1.10
C GLU A 201 14.05 -9.08 0.06
N GLY A 202 12.84 -9.54 -0.29
CA GLY A 202 11.78 -9.83 0.68
C GLY A 202 11.16 -8.61 1.35
N ARG A 203 11.48 -7.38 0.89
CA ARG A 203 10.86 -6.14 1.42
C ARG A 203 9.56 -5.76 0.71
N LEU A 204 9.32 -6.20 -0.50
CA LEU A 204 8.02 -6.07 -1.16
C LEU A 204 7.02 -7.03 -0.51
N LYS A 205 5.95 -6.51 0.07
CA LYS A 205 4.98 -7.27 0.87
C LYS A 205 3.55 -7.19 0.36
N LEU A 206 3.27 -6.20 -0.47
CA LEU A 206 1.96 -5.98 -1.07
C LEU A 206 2.14 -5.23 -2.39
N ILE A 207 1.26 -5.49 -3.34
CA ILE A 207 1.18 -4.73 -4.58
C ILE A 207 -0.24 -4.18 -4.71
N HIS A 208 -0.36 -2.86 -4.94
CA HIS A 208 -1.57 -2.27 -5.47
C HIS A 208 -1.51 -2.38 -6.99
N ALA A 209 -2.26 -3.33 -7.53
CA ALA A 209 -2.33 -3.59 -8.96
C ALA A 209 -3.38 -2.69 -9.60
N ASN A 210 -2.96 -1.54 -10.07
CA ASN A 210 -3.83 -0.52 -10.68
C ASN A 210 -3.27 -0.13 -12.04
N ASP A 211 -4.12 -0.07 -13.08
CA ASP A 211 -3.75 0.58 -14.32
C ASP A 211 -3.86 2.10 -14.16
N SER A 212 -3.30 2.85 -15.08
CA SER A 212 -3.25 4.32 -15.00
C SER A 212 -4.06 4.97 -16.10
N LYS A 213 -4.94 5.88 -15.70
CA LYS A 213 -5.72 6.70 -16.64
C LYS A 213 -4.88 7.73 -17.39
N ASP A 214 -3.73 8.10 -16.86
CA ASP A 214 -2.81 9.07 -17.44
C ASP A 214 -1.51 8.37 -17.91
N VAL A 215 -0.78 9.04 -18.80
CA VAL A 215 0.52 8.58 -19.32
C VAL A 215 1.60 8.58 -18.25
N SER A 216 2.69 7.85 -18.49
CA SER A 216 3.88 7.87 -17.64
C SER A 216 4.37 9.30 -17.39
N GLY A 217 4.76 9.58 -16.15
CA GLY A 217 5.26 10.91 -15.77
C GLY A 217 4.21 12.02 -15.65
N ALA A 218 2.92 11.69 -15.69
CA ALA A 218 1.85 12.69 -15.57
C ALA A 218 1.71 13.27 -14.16
N HIS A 219 2.30 12.66 -13.15
CA HIS A 219 2.17 13.03 -11.72
C HIS A 219 0.72 13.17 -11.26
N LYS A 220 -0.13 12.24 -11.70
CA LYS A 220 -1.55 12.20 -11.35
C LYS A 220 -1.91 10.80 -10.86
N ASP A 221 -2.42 10.76 -9.65
CA ASP A 221 -2.99 9.57 -9.05
C ASP A 221 -4.42 9.38 -9.56
N ARG A 222 -4.56 8.63 -10.66
CA ARG A 222 -5.86 8.28 -11.24
C ARG A 222 -5.83 6.86 -11.77
N HIS A 223 -6.40 5.97 -10.97
CA HIS A 223 -6.49 4.55 -11.30
C HIS A 223 -7.46 4.30 -12.46
N GLU A 224 -7.17 3.25 -13.23
CA GLU A 224 -8.02 2.71 -14.28
C GLU A 224 -8.11 1.18 -14.13
N ASN A 225 -9.12 0.58 -14.73
CA ASN A 225 -9.29 -0.87 -14.75
C ASN A 225 -8.14 -1.56 -15.51
N ILE A 226 -7.75 -2.73 -15.08
CA ILE A 226 -6.61 -3.48 -15.63
C ILE A 226 -6.73 -3.68 -17.13
N GLY A 227 -5.72 -3.25 -17.88
CA GLY A 227 -5.67 -3.30 -19.34
C GLY A 227 -6.50 -2.23 -20.05
N SER A 228 -7.13 -1.32 -19.31
CA SER A 228 -7.92 -0.24 -19.89
C SER A 228 -7.23 1.13 -19.83
N GLY A 229 -6.09 1.21 -19.17
CA GLY A 229 -5.28 2.40 -19.02
C GLY A 229 -4.02 2.42 -19.89
N HIS A 230 -3.07 3.24 -19.50
CA HIS A 230 -1.82 3.45 -20.21
C HIS A 230 -0.69 2.48 -19.81
N ILE A 231 -0.86 1.69 -18.74
CA ILE A 231 0.06 0.60 -18.39
C ILE A 231 -0.21 -0.61 -19.29
N GLY A 232 -1.49 -1.00 -19.43
CA GLY A 232 -1.91 -2.15 -20.23
C GLY A 232 -1.72 -3.48 -19.51
N GLU A 233 -1.97 -4.60 -20.16
CA GLU A 233 -1.96 -5.93 -19.56
C GLU A 233 -0.57 -6.57 -19.44
N GLU A 234 0.29 -6.36 -20.43
CA GLU A 234 1.58 -7.06 -20.51
C GLU A 234 2.50 -6.81 -19.30
N PRO A 235 2.59 -5.59 -18.75
CA PRO A 235 3.36 -5.35 -17.52
C PRO A 235 2.85 -6.15 -16.31
N PHE A 236 1.54 -6.40 -16.20
CA PHE A 236 1.00 -7.26 -15.13
C PHE A 236 1.36 -8.73 -15.34
N ARG A 237 1.50 -9.19 -16.59
CA ARG A 237 2.03 -10.52 -16.90
C ARG A 237 3.50 -10.64 -16.49
N GLU A 238 4.33 -9.65 -16.83
CA GLU A 238 5.73 -9.58 -16.38
C GLU A 238 5.83 -9.58 -14.83
N LEU A 239 4.96 -8.85 -14.15
CA LEU A 239 4.88 -8.78 -12.69
C LEU A 239 4.73 -10.19 -12.07
N PHE A 240 3.86 -11.04 -12.59
CA PHE A 240 3.64 -12.38 -12.06
C PHE A 240 4.82 -13.35 -12.31
N THR A 241 5.75 -13.03 -13.21
CA THR A 241 6.92 -13.86 -13.50
C THR A 241 8.19 -13.43 -12.76
N HIS A 242 8.14 -12.30 -12.06
CA HIS A 242 9.31 -11.75 -11.37
C HIS A 242 9.55 -12.43 -10.00
N PRO A 243 10.79 -12.84 -9.66
CA PRO A 243 11.06 -13.52 -8.38
C PRO A 243 10.66 -12.72 -7.14
N ALA A 244 10.79 -11.39 -7.17
CA ALA A 244 10.45 -10.53 -6.03
C ALA A 244 8.96 -10.49 -5.70
N THR A 245 8.09 -10.95 -6.59
CA THR A 245 6.63 -10.97 -6.42
C THR A 245 6.10 -12.35 -6.05
N GLU A 246 6.96 -13.36 -5.99
CA GLU A 246 6.55 -14.71 -5.57
C GLU A 246 5.95 -14.68 -4.16
N GLY A 247 4.69 -15.11 -4.05
CA GLY A 247 3.95 -15.11 -2.79
C GLY A 247 3.52 -13.73 -2.27
N VAL A 248 3.77 -12.66 -3.02
CA VAL A 248 3.32 -11.31 -2.65
C VAL A 248 1.88 -11.12 -3.11
N PRO A 249 0.93 -10.82 -2.17
CA PRO A 249 -0.45 -10.57 -2.55
C PRO A 249 -0.62 -9.30 -3.37
N LEU A 250 -1.65 -9.32 -4.26
CA LEU A 250 -2.08 -8.17 -5.02
C LEU A 250 -3.47 -7.74 -4.54
N VAL A 251 -3.70 -6.44 -4.43
CA VAL A 251 -5.02 -5.84 -4.25
C VAL A 251 -5.25 -4.76 -5.30
N ILE A 252 -6.50 -4.51 -5.63
CA ILE A 252 -6.90 -3.49 -6.60
C ILE A 252 -7.57 -2.31 -5.89
N GLU A 253 -7.40 -1.11 -6.43
CA GLU A 253 -8.10 0.11 -6.02
C GLU A 253 -8.74 0.81 -7.23
N THR A 254 -9.09 0.00 -8.22
CA THR A 254 -9.62 0.41 -9.52
C THR A 254 -11.07 0.93 -9.44
N PRO A 255 -11.54 1.72 -10.41
CA PRO A 255 -12.92 2.18 -10.45
C PRO A 255 -13.91 1.06 -10.88
N GLY A 256 -15.21 1.39 -10.89
CA GLY A 256 -16.23 0.53 -11.47
C GLY A 256 -17.04 -0.31 -10.46
N GLY A 257 -16.74 -0.20 -9.15
CA GLY A 257 -17.48 -0.89 -8.10
C GLY A 257 -17.49 -2.41 -8.28
N ARG A 258 -18.60 -3.08 -7.92
CA ARG A 258 -18.65 -4.56 -7.90
C ARG A 258 -18.30 -5.22 -9.22
N GLU A 259 -18.90 -4.77 -10.32
CA GLU A 259 -18.68 -5.36 -11.65
C GLU A 259 -17.24 -5.12 -12.15
N GLY A 260 -16.73 -3.88 -11.98
CA GLY A 260 -15.36 -3.55 -12.36
C GLY A 260 -14.33 -4.32 -11.53
N HIS A 261 -14.51 -4.37 -10.21
CA HIS A 261 -13.58 -5.10 -9.34
C HIS A 261 -13.59 -6.61 -9.62
N ALA A 262 -14.74 -7.23 -9.84
CA ALA A 262 -14.83 -8.65 -10.21
C ALA A 262 -14.12 -8.93 -11.55
N ALA A 263 -14.29 -8.03 -12.53
CA ALA A 263 -13.64 -8.16 -13.83
C ALA A 263 -12.11 -8.03 -13.71
N ASP A 264 -11.61 -7.06 -12.93
CA ASP A 264 -10.17 -6.87 -12.73
C ASP A 264 -9.52 -8.01 -11.97
N VAL A 265 -10.18 -8.53 -10.90
CA VAL A 265 -9.69 -9.71 -10.17
C VAL A 265 -9.59 -10.91 -11.12
N ALA A 266 -10.65 -11.20 -11.88
CA ALA A 266 -10.64 -12.30 -12.84
C ALA A 266 -9.57 -12.14 -13.92
N ARG A 267 -9.33 -10.89 -14.38
CA ARG A 267 -8.30 -10.58 -15.36
C ARG A 267 -6.90 -10.82 -14.81
N LEU A 268 -6.60 -10.34 -13.59
CA LEU A 268 -5.31 -10.58 -12.95
C LEU A 268 -5.05 -12.07 -12.71
N GLN A 269 -6.08 -12.82 -12.28
CA GLN A 269 -5.99 -14.28 -12.13
C GLN A 269 -5.67 -14.97 -13.48
N ALA A 270 -6.35 -14.58 -14.56
CA ALA A 270 -6.05 -15.10 -15.89
C ALA A 270 -4.62 -14.79 -16.34
N LEU A 271 -4.13 -13.57 -16.11
CA LEU A 271 -2.74 -13.18 -16.45
C LEU A 271 -1.71 -13.99 -15.64
N ARG A 272 -1.98 -14.25 -14.35
CA ARG A 272 -1.15 -15.10 -13.49
C ARG A 272 -1.11 -16.54 -13.98
N ASP A 273 -2.25 -17.07 -14.35
CA ASP A 273 -2.41 -18.50 -14.71
C ASP A 273 -2.02 -18.79 -16.19
N GLY A 274 -1.51 -17.79 -16.92
CA GLY A 274 -0.99 -17.93 -18.29
C GLY A 274 -2.06 -17.83 -19.37
N GLY A 275 -3.20 -17.21 -19.08
CA GLY A 275 -4.31 -16.91 -19.99
C GLY A 275 -3.99 -15.80 -21.00
#